data_95a4f1c982f0292f58330f7390bce9bd
#
_entry.id   95a4f1c982f0292f58330f7390bce9bd
#
_cell.length_a   1.000
_cell.length_b   1.000
_cell.length_c   1.000
_cell.angle_alpha   90.00
_cell.angle_beta   90.00
_cell.angle_gamma   90.00
#
_symmetry.space_group_name_H-M   'P 1'
#
loop_
_entity.id
_entity.type
_entity.pdbx_description
1 polymer ?
#
loop_
_entity_poly.entity_id
_entity_poly.type
_entity_poly.pdbx_seq_one_letter_code
_entity_poly.pdbx_strand_id
1 'polypeptide(L)'
;LKNLSLLLLLVLAFTGCHNKSSKLADFNRTVYTPEYASGFDIKGADGKKSVLVTVTNPWQGADSITTNLFIARDDEEVPADFTGQMLKGDAERIVCMSSTHIAMLDAIGETGRVVGVSGIDYISNPDIQARRDSVGDVGYEGNINYELLLSLDPDLVLLYGVNGASSMEGKLKELDIPFMYVGDYLEESPLGKAEWLVALSEVIGKRAEGEKVFAEIPVRYN
;
A
#
# COMPACT_ATOMS: atom_id res chain seq x y z
N LEU A 1 -13.20 -53.79 39.81
CA LEU A 1 -12.84 -53.93 38.37
C LEU A 1 -13.76 -53.16 37.42
N LYS A 2 -14.32 -51.99 37.82
CA LYS A 2 -15.24 -51.19 36.96
C LYS A 2 -14.82 -49.74 36.73
N ASN A 3 -13.65 -49.29 37.22
CA ASN A 3 -13.23 -47.90 37.12
C ASN A 3 -11.96 -47.64 36.30
N LEU A 4 -11.53 -48.63 35.49
CA LEU A 4 -10.29 -48.47 34.67
C LEU A 4 -10.58 -48.20 33.20
N SER A 5 -11.85 -48.15 32.77
CA SER A 5 -12.25 -48.00 31.39
C SER A 5 -12.64 -46.56 31.00
N LEU A 6 -12.67 -45.62 31.96
CA LEU A 6 -13.10 -44.23 31.71
C LEU A 6 -11.92 -43.22 31.58
N LEU A 7 -10.68 -43.71 31.76
CA LEU A 7 -9.49 -42.84 31.69
C LEU A 7 -8.77 -42.87 30.35
N LEU A 8 -9.26 -43.64 29.37
CA LEU A 8 -8.60 -43.82 28.06
C LEU A 8 -9.26 -43.03 26.92
N LEU A 9 -10.25 -42.20 27.23
CA LEU A 9 -11.01 -41.46 26.17
C LEU A 9 -10.82 -39.95 26.19
N LEU A 10 -9.81 -39.44 26.92
CA LEU A 10 -9.59 -37.98 27.02
C LEU A 10 -8.22 -37.50 26.43
N VAL A 11 -7.58 -38.27 25.56
CA VAL A 11 -6.25 -37.93 25.01
C VAL A 11 -6.29 -37.65 23.50
N LEU A 12 -7.44 -37.54 22.88
CA LEU A 12 -7.54 -37.35 21.40
C LEU A 12 -8.27 -36.06 21.00
N ALA A 13 -7.83 -34.90 21.47
CA ALA A 13 -8.32 -33.62 20.92
C ALA A 13 -7.31 -32.49 21.03
N PHE A 14 -6.01 -32.75 20.87
CA PHE A 14 -5.02 -31.71 20.56
C PHE A 14 -4.36 -32.02 19.23
N THR A 15 -5.17 -32.13 18.19
CA THR A 15 -4.66 -31.80 16.85
C THR A 15 -4.60 -30.29 16.80
N GLY A 16 -3.53 -29.72 17.37
CA GLY A 16 -3.17 -28.34 17.15
C GLY A 16 -3.04 -28.15 15.65
N CYS A 17 -3.87 -27.28 15.06
CA CYS A 17 -3.59 -26.71 13.78
C CYS A 17 -2.19 -26.11 13.87
N HIS A 18 -1.22 -26.81 13.36
CA HIS A 18 0.11 -26.28 13.13
C HIS A 18 -0.04 -25.31 11.96
N ASN A 19 -0.40 -24.06 12.26
CA ASN A 19 -0.33 -22.98 11.31
C ASN A 19 1.14 -22.91 10.88
N LYS A 20 1.47 -23.47 9.73
CA LYS A 20 2.79 -23.25 9.12
C LYS A 20 2.89 -21.76 8.93
N SER A 21 3.78 -21.11 9.69
CA SER A 21 4.15 -19.71 9.42
C SER A 21 4.46 -19.57 7.94
N SER A 22 3.77 -18.68 7.25
CA SER A 22 4.02 -18.38 5.83
C SER A 22 5.44 -17.82 5.67
N LYS A 23 6.08 -18.16 4.55
CA LYS A 23 7.36 -17.57 4.17
C LYS A 23 7.12 -16.55 3.06
N LEU A 24 7.99 -15.57 2.97
CA LEU A 24 7.94 -14.58 1.89
C LEU A 24 7.97 -15.26 0.51
N ALA A 25 8.74 -16.35 0.36
CA ALA A 25 8.81 -17.13 -0.87
C ALA A 25 7.46 -17.75 -1.31
N ASP A 26 6.48 -17.87 -0.42
CA ASP A 26 5.14 -18.37 -0.75
C ASP A 26 4.32 -17.32 -1.52
N PHE A 27 4.69 -16.02 -1.41
CA PHE A 27 4.07 -14.90 -2.12
C PHE A 27 4.66 -14.78 -3.53
N ASN A 28 4.47 -15.80 -4.35
CA ASN A 28 4.98 -15.89 -5.72
C ASN A 28 3.88 -15.95 -6.80
N ARG A 29 2.62 -16.08 -6.39
CA ARG A 29 1.48 -16.06 -7.32
C ARG A 29 1.26 -14.64 -7.82
N THR A 30 1.33 -14.42 -9.11
CA THR A 30 1.01 -13.13 -9.72
C THR A 30 -0.44 -12.77 -9.45
N VAL A 31 -0.65 -11.60 -8.85
CA VAL A 31 -1.96 -10.98 -8.64
C VAL A 31 -2.20 -9.95 -9.73
N TYR A 32 -1.20 -9.13 -10.02
CA TYR A 32 -1.22 -8.16 -11.11
C TYR A 32 0.19 -7.95 -11.64
N THR A 33 0.33 -7.97 -12.98
CA THR A 33 1.54 -7.54 -13.68
C THR A 33 1.17 -6.38 -14.58
N PRO A 34 1.77 -5.20 -14.41
CA PRO A 34 1.50 -4.07 -15.28
C PRO A 34 1.81 -4.36 -16.74
N GLU A 35 1.01 -3.79 -17.65
CA GLU A 35 1.21 -3.88 -19.09
C GLU A 35 2.09 -2.74 -19.62
N TYR A 36 1.98 -1.55 -19.00
CA TYR A 36 2.65 -0.32 -19.43
C TYR A 36 3.63 0.22 -18.40
N ALA A 37 3.32 0.06 -17.10
CA ALA A 37 4.22 0.46 -16.03
C ALA A 37 5.32 -0.58 -15.81
N SER A 38 6.48 -0.10 -15.36
CA SER A 38 7.64 -0.96 -15.05
C SER A 38 8.04 -0.91 -13.58
N GLY A 39 7.50 0.06 -12.84
CA GLY A 39 7.92 0.39 -11.48
C GLY A 39 7.28 -0.41 -10.37
N PHE A 40 6.28 -1.27 -10.63
CA PHE A 40 5.67 -2.08 -9.57
C PHE A 40 5.20 -3.46 -10.05
N ASP A 41 5.02 -4.37 -9.10
CA ASP A 41 4.25 -5.61 -9.28
C ASP A 41 3.45 -5.94 -8.01
N ILE A 42 2.46 -6.84 -8.14
CA ILE A 42 1.63 -7.29 -7.01
C ILE A 42 1.60 -8.80 -7.01
N LYS A 43 2.04 -9.39 -5.90
CA LYS A 43 2.06 -10.84 -5.69
C LYS A 43 1.23 -11.25 -4.49
N GLY A 44 0.71 -12.46 -4.54
CA GLY A 44 -0.01 -13.11 -3.46
C GLY A 44 0.48 -14.53 -3.23
N ALA A 45 -0.12 -15.21 -2.28
CA ALA A 45 0.08 -16.63 -2.02
C ALA A 45 -1.24 -17.39 -2.20
N ASP A 46 -1.17 -18.70 -2.52
CA ASP A 46 -2.37 -19.51 -2.67
C ASP A 46 -3.14 -19.64 -1.35
N GLY A 47 -4.45 -19.43 -1.45
CA GLY A 47 -5.34 -19.46 -0.30
C GLY A 47 -5.22 -18.28 0.67
N LYS A 48 -4.42 -17.25 0.32
CA LYS A 48 -4.22 -16.04 1.11
C LYS A 48 -4.91 -14.83 0.47
N LYS A 49 -5.37 -13.92 1.35
CA LYS A 49 -5.90 -12.60 0.98
C LYS A 49 -4.83 -11.53 0.96
N SER A 50 -3.82 -11.70 1.80
CA SER A 50 -2.66 -10.81 1.90
C SER A 50 -1.88 -10.79 0.59
N VAL A 51 -1.28 -9.63 0.29
CA VAL A 51 -0.49 -9.41 -0.91
C VAL A 51 0.81 -8.68 -0.59
N LEU A 52 1.76 -8.81 -1.49
CA LEU A 52 3.01 -8.09 -1.52
C LEU A 52 3.01 -7.14 -2.70
N VAL A 53 3.09 -5.85 -2.45
CA VAL A 53 3.36 -4.83 -3.45
C VAL A 53 4.84 -4.53 -3.45
N THR A 54 5.51 -4.75 -4.58
CA THR A 54 6.92 -4.43 -4.77
C THR A 54 7.03 -3.21 -5.67
N VAL A 55 7.77 -2.20 -5.23
CA VAL A 55 8.12 -1.03 -6.04
C VAL A 55 9.59 -1.12 -6.40
N THR A 56 9.89 -1.10 -7.69
CA THR A 56 11.23 -1.20 -8.25
C THR A 56 11.72 0.17 -8.68
N ASN A 57 12.97 0.50 -8.32
CA ASN A 57 13.61 1.77 -8.63
C ASN A 57 12.73 2.98 -8.28
N PRO A 58 12.38 3.18 -6.99
CA PRO A 58 11.33 4.10 -6.55
C PRO A 58 11.64 5.58 -6.69
N TRP A 59 12.86 5.96 -7.13
CA TRP A 59 13.28 7.34 -7.41
C TRP A 59 14.26 7.43 -8.55
N GLN A 60 14.44 8.63 -9.07
CA GLN A 60 15.35 8.88 -10.17
C GLN A 60 16.80 8.53 -9.81
N GLY A 61 17.44 7.75 -10.66
CA GLY A 61 18.81 7.26 -10.45
C GLY A 61 18.92 6.04 -9.53
N ALA A 62 17.81 5.50 -9.05
CA ALA A 62 17.81 4.19 -8.40
C ALA A 62 18.17 3.10 -9.43
N ASP A 63 19.00 2.15 -9.02
CA ASP A 63 19.36 0.98 -9.82
C ASP A 63 19.32 -0.26 -8.93
N SER A 64 18.48 -1.21 -9.31
CA SER A 64 18.28 -2.48 -8.58
C SER A 64 17.82 -2.28 -7.13
N ILE A 65 17.14 -1.16 -6.83
CA ILE A 65 16.54 -0.88 -5.52
C ILE A 65 15.07 -1.31 -5.55
N THR A 66 14.66 -2.03 -4.52
CA THR A 66 13.25 -2.40 -4.32
C THR A 66 12.78 -1.97 -2.94
N THR A 67 11.52 -1.52 -2.86
CA THR A 67 10.80 -1.33 -1.62
C THR A 67 9.55 -2.21 -1.61
N ASN A 68 9.23 -2.77 -0.45
CA ASN A 68 8.15 -3.73 -0.33
C ASN A 68 7.12 -3.25 0.70
N LEU A 69 5.84 -3.33 0.33
CA LEU A 69 4.71 -3.17 1.22
C LEU A 69 3.93 -4.48 1.29
N PHE A 70 3.89 -5.08 2.46
CA PHE A 70 3.04 -6.24 2.72
C PHE A 70 1.68 -5.76 3.25
N ILE A 71 0.60 -6.12 2.59
CA ILE A 71 -0.77 -5.81 3.01
C ILE A 71 -1.34 -7.07 3.68
N ALA A 72 -1.39 -7.05 5.01
CA ALA A 72 -1.91 -8.17 5.81
C ALA A 72 -3.43 -8.06 5.93
N ARG A 73 -4.16 -9.01 5.36
CA ARG A 73 -5.63 -9.08 5.37
C ARG A 73 -6.13 -10.27 6.16
N ASP A 74 -7.38 -10.21 6.67
CA ASP A 74 -8.06 -11.31 7.36
C ASP A 74 -7.25 -11.90 8.53
N ASP A 75 -6.55 -11.05 9.29
CA ASP A 75 -5.68 -11.44 10.42
C ASP A 75 -4.58 -12.45 10.03
N GLU A 76 -4.21 -12.47 8.75
CA GLU A 76 -3.12 -13.32 8.27
C GLU A 76 -1.77 -12.82 8.79
N GLU A 77 -0.96 -13.77 9.25
CA GLU A 77 0.38 -13.45 9.75
C GLU A 77 1.32 -12.99 8.63
N VAL A 78 2.07 -11.95 8.90
CA VAL A 78 3.18 -11.50 8.05
C VAL A 78 4.28 -12.58 8.06
N PRO A 79 4.86 -12.92 6.90
CA PRO A 79 5.98 -13.86 6.85
C PRO A 79 7.13 -13.43 7.77
N ALA A 80 7.64 -14.36 8.59
CA ALA A 80 8.67 -14.06 9.58
C ALA A 80 10.00 -13.58 8.97
N ASP A 81 10.21 -13.90 7.69
CA ASP A 81 11.38 -13.51 6.89
C ASP A 81 11.13 -12.25 6.03
N PHE A 82 9.94 -11.59 6.20
CA PHE A 82 9.65 -10.34 5.51
C PHE A 82 10.41 -9.17 6.14
N THR A 83 11.00 -8.36 5.28
CA THR A 83 11.59 -7.06 5.63
C THR A 83 11.02 -5.99 4.70
N GLY A 84 10.35 -5.00 5.26
CA GLY A 84 9.68 -3.96 4.47
C GLY A 84 8.62 -3.24 5.29
N GLN A 85 7.76 -2.51 4.62
CA GLN A 85 6.63 -1.84 5.24
C GLN A 85 5.44 -2.79 5.35
N MET A 86 4.69 -2.68 6.43
CA MET A 86 3.51 -3.51 6.68
C MET A 86 2.28 -2.63 6.86
N LEU A 87 1.25 -2.90 6.07
CA LEU A 87 -0.08 -2.33 6.23
C LEU A 87 -1.02 -3.40 6.80
N LYS A 88 -1.75 -3.06 7.86
CA LYS A 88 -2.76 -3.94 8.46
C LYS A 88 -4.13 -3.65 7.86
N GLY A 89 -4.62 -4.58 7.03
CA GLY A 89 -5.85 -4.38 6.27
C GLY A 89 -5.66 -3.42 5.10
N ASP A 90 -6.77 -2.89 4.61
CA ASP A 90 -6.79 -1.90 3.54
C ASP A 90 -6.66 -0.48 4.14
N ALA A 91 -5.95 0.41 3.45
CA ALA A 91 -5.75 1.77 3.94
C ALA A 91 -7.05 2.58 3.89
N GLU A 92 -7.47 3.14 5.03
CA GLU A 92 -8.64 4.00 5.17
C GLU A 92 -8.24 5.48 5.35
N ARG A 93 -7.04 5.73 5.85
CA ARG A 93 -6.52 7.05 6.19
C ARG A 93 -5.17 7.28 5.51
N ILE A 94 -5.18 8.04 4.43
CA ILE A 94 -4.01 8.19 3.54
C ILE A 94 -3.51 9.61 3.56
N VAL A 95 -2.20 9.78 3.71
CA VAL A 95 -1.51 11.05 3.45
C VAL A 95 -0.85 10.98 2.07
N CYS A 96 -1.19 11.94 1.21
CA CYS A 96 -0.69 12.03 -0.16
C CYS A 96 0.36 13.12 -0.29
N MET A 97 1.61 12.74 -0.57
CA MET A 97 2.70 13.71 -0.75
C MET A 97 2.76 14.28 -2.18
N SER A 98 1.90 13.82 -3.10
CA SER A 98 1.78 14.34 -4.45
C SER A 98 0.33 14.50 -4.87
N SER A 99 0.04 15.50 -5.71
CA SER A 99 -1.27 15.69 -6.33
C SER A 99 -1.64 14.56 -7.28
N THR A 100 -0.67 13.84 -7.87
CA THR A 100 -0.94 12.67 -8.72
C THR A 100 -1.54 11.51 -7.93
N HIS A 101 -1.12 11.31 -6.68
CA HIS A 101 -1.72 10.32 -5.79
C HIS A 101 -3.22 10.60 -5.54
N ILE A 102 -3.54 11.89 -5.31
CA ILE A 102 -4.93 12.33 -5.13
C ILE A 102 -5.73 12.09 -6.41
N ALA A 103 -5.18 12.43 -7.58
CA ALA A 103 -5.86 12.22 -8.87
C ALA A 103 -6.16 10.74 -9.14
N MET A 104 -5.28 9.83 -8.75
CA MET A 104 -5.50 8.39 -8.87
C MET A 104 -6.62 7.90 -7.93
N LEU A 105 -6.65 8.38 -6.68
CA LEU A 105 -7.73 8.08 -5.74
C LEU A 105 -9.07 8.69 -6.19
N ASP A 106 -9.04 9.88 -6.79
CA ASP A 106 -10.22 10.55 -7.36
C ASP A 106 -10.81 9.75 -8.53
N ALA A 107 -9.94 9.22 -9.39
CA ALA A 107 -10.38 8.43 -10.55
C ALA A 107 -11.20 7.18 -10.17
N ILE A 108 -11.05 6.67 -8.96
CA ILE A 108 -11.81 5.55 -8.41
C ILE A 108 -12.84 5.98 -7.33
N GLY A 109 -13.04 7.28 -7.13
CA GLY A 109 -14.02 7.83 -6.18
C GLY A 109 -13.65 7.69 -4.71
N GLU A 110 -12.36 7.56 -4.38
CA GLU A 110 -11.84 7.25 -3.03
C GLU A 110 -11.07 8.43 -2.39
N THR A 111 -11.29 9.67 -2.87
CA THR A 111 -10.71 10.89 -2.25
C THR A 111 -11.06 11.03 -0.77
N GLY A 112 -12.20 10.46 -0.34
CA GLY A 112 -12.64 10.47 1.05
C GLY A 112 -11.62 9.88 2.04
N ARG A 113 -10.72 9.01 1.58
CA ARG A 113 -9.63 8.41 2.37
C ARG A 113 -8.44 9.35 2.59
N VAL A 114 -8.35 10.45 1.84
CA VAL A 114 -7.26 11.41 2.00
C VAL A 114 -7.49 12.26 3.24
N VAL A 115 -6.62 12.09 4.24
CA VAL A 115 -6.66 12.82 5.52
C VAL A 115 -5.58 13.88 5.61
N GLY A 116 -4.56 13.83 4.77
CA GLY A 116 -3.49 14.83 4.72
C GLY A 116 -2.84 14.92 3.35
N VAL A 117 -2.30 16.08 3.05
CA VAL A 117 -1.65 16.38 1.77
C VAL A 117 -0.39 17.22 1.98
N SER A 118 0.48 17.22 1.00
CA SER A 118 1.60 18.17 0.92
C SER A 118 1.14 19.42 0.19
N GLY A 119 1.08 20.57 0.89
CA GLY A 119 0.78 21.87 0.31
C GLY A 119 -0.64 22.01 -0.22
N ILE A 120 -1.61 22.05 0.66
CA ILE A 120 -3.05 22.09 0.33
C ILE A 120 -3.45 23.25 -0.62
N ASP A 121 -2.72 24.35 -0.58
CA ASP A 121 -2.98 25.50 -1.47
C ASP A 121 -2.66 25.21 -2.95
N TYR A 122 -1.87 24.17 -3.22
CA TYR A 122 -1.52 23.72 -4.58
C TYR A 122 -2.37 22.54 -5.08
N ILE A 123 -3.27 22.03 -4.25
CA ILE A 123 -4.17 20.93 -4.61
C ILE A 123 -5.40 21.51 -5.29
N SER A 124 -5.59 21.22 -6.58
CA SER A 124 -6.73 21.71 -7.36
C SER A 124 -7.95 20.76 -7.32
N ASN A 125 -7.83 19.59 -6.70
CA ASN A 125 -8.94 18.64 -6.61
C ASN A 125 -10.13 19.24 -5.83
N PRO A 126 -11.34 19.28 -6.41
CA PRO A 126 -12.48 19.99 -5.83
C PRO A 126 -12.96 19.35 -4.51
N ASP A 127 -12.90 18.03 -4.37
CA ASP A 127 -13.31 17.35 -3.14
C ASP A 127 -12.35 17.65 -1.99
N ILE A 128 -11.06 17.70 -2.25
CA ILE A 128 -10.06 18.10 -1.26
C ILE A 128 -10.27 19.56 -0.86
N GLN A 129 -10.49 20.45 -1.82
CA GLN A 129 -10.74 21.87 -1.55
C GLN A 129 -12.05 22.09 -0.78
N ALA A 130 -13.09 21.33 -1.05
CA ALA A 130 -14.35 21.40 -0.31
C ALA A 130 -14.20 20.96 1.17
N ARG A 131 -13.21 20.12 1.47
CA ARG A 131 -12.91 19.58 2.81
C ARG A 131 -11.61 20.13 3.39
N ARG A 132 -11.05 21.22 2.85
CA ARG A 132 -9.71 21.70 3.21
C ARG A 132 -9.50 21.92 4.72
N ASP A 133 -10.56 22.30 5.44
CA ASP A 133 -10.49 22.52 6.90
C ASP A 133 -10.36 21.20 7.70
N SER A 134 -10.65 20.06 7.08
CA SER A 134 -10.54 18.73 7.67
C SER A 134 -9.42 17.87 7.09
N VAL A 135 -8.76 18.33 6.03
CA VAL A 135 -7.58 17.68 5.44
C VAL A 135 -6.34 18.42 5.93
N GLY A 136 -5.43 17.70 6.58
CA GLY A 136 -4.20 18.31 7.14
C GLY A 136 -3.20 18.68 6.04
N ASP A 137 -2.67 19.90 6.11
CA ASP A 137 -1.48 20.27 5.32
C ASP A 137 -0.23 19.87 6.10
N VAL A 138 0.36 18.73 5.75
CA VAL A 138 1.54 18.21 6.43
C VAL A 138 2.85 18.92 6.04
N GLY A 139 2.77 19.89 5.12
CA GLY A 139 3.94 20.62 4.61
C GLY A 139 4.65 19.88 3.47
N TYR A 140 5.89 20.29 3.20
CA TYR A 140 6.69 19.79 2.09
C TYR A 140 7.89 19.01 2.57
N GLU A 141 8.45 18.19 1.71
CA GLU A 141 9.71 17.52 1.99
C GLU A 141 10.78 18.52 2.46
N GLY A 142 11.46 18.17 3.56
CA GLY A 142 12.39 19.07 4.24
C GLY A 142 11.77 20.00 5.29
N ASN A 143 10.42 20.14 5.33
CA ASN A 143 9.70 20.94 6.34
C ASN A 143 8.34 20.30 6.66
N ILE A 144 8.36 19.05 7.11
CA ILE A 144 7.15 18.30 7.45
C ILE A 144 6.73 18.58 8.89
N ASN A 145 5.44 18.84 9.07
CA ASN A 145 4.81 18.91 10.39
C ASN A 145 4.47 17.49 10.89
N TYR A 146 5.43 16.83 11.54
CA TYR A 146 5.26 15.48 12.06
C TYR A 146 4.25 15.39 13.21
N GLU A 147 4.03 16.47 13.97
CA GLU A 147 2.99 16.50 15.01
C GLU A 147 1.60 16.41 14.38
N LEU A 148 1.37 17.20 13.33
CA LEU A 148 0.13 17.11 12.56
C LEU A 148 0.00 15.74 11.89
N LEU A 149 1.06 15.24 11.24
CA LEU A 149 1.07 13.93 10.60
C LEU A 149 0.62 12.84 11.58
N LEU A 150 1.19 12.80 12.79
CA LEU A 150 0.80 11.87 13.84
C LEU A 150 -0.66 12.05 14.28
N SER A 151 -1.12 13.32 14.42
CA SER A 151 -2.50 13.59 14.83
C SER A 151 -3.54 13.16 13.78
N LEU A 152 -3.13 13.08 12.53
CA LEU A 152 -3.97 12.56 11.44
C LEU A 152 -4.12 11.05 11.49
N ASP A 153 -3.29 10.35 12.27
CA ASP A 153 -3.32 8.88 12.45
C ASP A 153 -3.44 8.14 11.11
N PRO A 154 -2.50 8.32 10.18
CA PRO A 154 -2.59 7.70 8.86
C PRO A 154 -2.23 6.23 8.89
N ASP A 155 -2.97 5.41 8.15
CA ASP A 155 -2.63 4.01 7.88
C ASP A 155 -1.47 3.91 6.89
N LEU A 156 -1.37 4.87 5.98
CA LEU A 156 -0.39 4.85 4.89
C LEU A 156 -0.01 6.27 4.46
N VAL A 157 1.29 6.49 4.23
CA VAL A 157 1.80 7.69 3.57
C VAL A 157 2.28 7.32 2.16
N LEU A 158 1.71 7.95 1.14
CA LEU A 158 2.17 7.80 -0.24
C LEU A 158 3.29 8.80 -0.51
N LEU A 159 4.49 8.28 -0.78
CA LEU A 159 5.71 9.05 -1.03
C LEU A 159 6.06 9.08 -2.52
N TYR A 160 6.87 10.03 -2.88
CA TYR A 160 7.70 10.01 -4.09
C TYR A 160 9.14 10.37 -3.71
N GLY A 161 10.11 10.05 -4.56
CA GLY A 161 11.50 10.39 -4.29
C GLY A 161 12.13 11.03 -5.53
N VAL A 162 12.77 12.19 -5.37
CA VAL A 162 13.50 12.89 -6.43
C VAL A 162 14.97 12.94 -6.05
N ASN A 163 15.85 12.41 -6.91
CA ASN A 163 17.30 12.32 -6.65
C ASN A 163 17.68 11.53 -5.38
N GLY A 164 16.87 10.53 -5.01
CA GLY A 164 17.12 9.67 -3.84
C GLY A 164 15.84 9.35 -3.07
N ALA A 165 16.02 8.63 -1.97
CA ALA A 165 14.94 8.35 -1.05
C ALA A 165 14.38 9.63 -0.42
N SER A 166 13.07 9.63 -0.12
CA SER A 166 12.46 10.73 0.61
C SER A 166 13.11 10.94 1.97
N SER A 167 13.32 12.20 2.33
CA SER A 167 13.82 12.58 3.66
C SER A 167 12.87 12.18 4.80
N MET A 168 11.60 11.90 4.49
CA MET A 168 10.60 11.42 5.43
C MET A 168 10.80 9.96 5.86
N GLU A 169 11.43 9.13 5.02
CA GLU A 169 11.51 7.67 5.20
C GLU A 169 12.03 7.26 6.58
N GLY A 170 13.15 7.86 7.00
CA GLY A 170 13.74 7.58 8.30
C GLY A 170 12.82 7.90 9.47
N LYS A 171 12.11 9.04 9.39
CA LYS A 171 11.19 9.47 10.45
C LYS A 171 9.90 8.65 10.46
N LEU A 172 9.37 8.30 9.30
CA LEU A 172 8.19 7.42 9.22
C LEU A 172 8.47 6.04 9.81
N LYS A 173 9.66 5.46 9.55
CA LYS A 173 10.11 4.22 10.19
C LYS A 173 10.23 4.35 11.71
N GLU A 174 10.79 5.45 12.20
CA GLU A 174 10.89 5.74 13.65
C GLU A 174 9.51 5.82 14.32
N LEU A 175 8.53 6.37 13.61
CA LEU A 175 7.16 6.57 14.09
C LEU A 175 6.24 5.36 13.84
N ASP A 176 6.76 4.29 13.22
CA ASP A 176 6.00 3.08 12.83
C ASP A 176 4.81 3.41 11.91
N ILE A 177 4.96 4.42 11.05
CA ILE A 177 3.95 4.81 10.07
C ILE A 177 4.30 4.15 8.73
N PRO A 178 3.44 3.27 8.20
CA PRO A 178 3.66 2.63 6.91
C PRO A 178 3.71 3.65 5.77
N PHE A 179 4.56 3.39 4.78
CA PHE A 179 4.62 4.19 3.58
C PHE A 179 4.87 3.35 2.32
N MET A 180 4.45 3.88 1.19
CA MET A 180 4.72 3.30 -0.13
C MET A 180 5.20 4.39 -1.08
N TYR A 181 6.24 4.10 -1.84
CA TYR A 181 6.64 4.95 -2.96
C TYR A 181 5.70 4.74 -4.14
N VAL A 182 5.34 5.84 -4.79
CA VAL A 182 4.61 5.87 -6.06
C VAL A 182 5.54 6.43 -7.12
N GLY A 183 5.92 5.60 -8.06
CA GLY A 183 6.92 5.93 -9.09
C GLY A 183 6.30 6.36 -10.42
N ASP A 184 5.05 6.83 -10.43
CA ASP A 184 4.32 7.21 -11.64
C ASP A 184 5.09 8.19 -12.53
N TYR A 185 5.77 9.17 -11.94
CA TYR A 185 6.53 10.17 -12.66
C TYR A 185 7.78 9.61 -13.38
N LEU A 186 8.26 8.42 -12.98
CA LEU A 186 9.42 7.75 -13.56
C LEU A 186 9.07 6.96 -14.83
N GLU A 187 7.80 6.64 -15.03
CA GLU A 187 7.36 5.88 -16.19
C GLU A 187 7.57 6.68 -17.49
N GLU A 188 8.03 6.00 -18.54
CA GLU A 188 8.32 6.63 -19.83
C GLU A 188 7.05 7.01 -20.60
N SER A 189 5.97 6.23 -20.44
CA SER A 189 4.73 6.42 -21.16
C SER A 189 3.62 7.02 -20.29
N PRO A 190 2.70 7.81 -20.87
CA PRO A 190 1.51 8.26 -20.15
C PRO A 190 0.63 7.12 -19.63
N LEU A 191 0.58 5.99 -20.35
CA LEU A 191 -0.17 4.81 -19.92
C LEU A 191 0.50 4.15 -18.71
N GLY A 192 1.84 4.03 -18.70
CA GLY A 192 2.58 3.54 -17.54
C GLY A 192 2.35 4.42 -16.31
N LYS A 193 2.35 5.76 -16.46
CA LYS A 193 2.02 6.68 -15.37
C LYS A 193 0.61 6.44 -14.83
N ALA A 194 -0.36 6.28 -15.71
CA ALA A 194 -1.76 6.06 -15.33
C ALA A 194 -1.99 4.69 -14.68
N GLU A 195 -1.20 3.68 -15.03
CA GLU A 195 -1.36 2.31 -14.52
C GLU A 195 -1.03 2.17 -13.03
N TRP A 196 -0.28 3.12 -12.44
CA TRP A 196 -0.06 3.20 -11.01
C TRP A 196 -1.36 3.34 -10.19
N LEU A 197 -2.45 3.76 -10.84
CA LEU A 197 -3.79 3.72 -10.29
C LEU A 197 -4.14 2.33 -9.72
N VAL A 198 -3.70 1.25 -10.40
CA VAL A 198 -3.98 -0.12 -9.96
C VAL A 198 -3.24 -0.46 -8.68
N ALA A 199 -1.97 -0.01 -8.54
CA ALA A 199 -1.21 -0.18 -7.31
C ALA A 199 -1.87 0.56 -6.12
N LEU A 200 -2.34 1.81 -6.34
CA LEU A 200 -3.05 2.57 -5.32
C LEU A 200 -4.40 1.93 -4.98
N SER A 201 -5.08 1.36 -5.98
CA SER A 201 -6.34 0.63 -5.75
C SER A 201 -6.12 -0.63 -4.92
N GLU A 202 -4.97 -1.32 -5.06
CA GLU A 202 -4.65 -2.50 -4.26
C GLU A 202 -4.50 -2.14 -2.77
N VAL A 203 -3.80 -1.05 -2.43
CA VAL A 203 -3.58 -0.67 -1.02
C VAL A 203 -4.85 -0.27 -0.28
N ILE A 204 -5.93 0.03 -1.00
CA ILE A 204 -7.25 0.36 -0.44
C ILE A 204 -8.30 -0.75 -0.64
N GLY A 205 -7.89 -1.94 -1.11
CA GLY A 205 -8.79 -3.08 -1.32
C GLY A 205 -9.73 -2.94 -2.53
N LYS A 206 -9.42 -2.03 -3.46
CA LYS A 206 -10.26 -1.70 -4.63
C LYS A 206 -9.58 -2.04 -5.97
N ARG A 207 -8.66 -3.02 -5.99
CA ARG A 207 -7.90 -3.34 -7.19
C ARG A 207 -8.78 -3.64 -8.41
N ALA A 208 -9.87 -4.40 -8.24
CA ALA A 208 -10.76 -4.73 -9.37
C ALA A 208 -11.41 -3.49 -9.99
N GLU A 209 -11.77 -2.50 -9.16
CA GLU A 209 -12.28 -1.20 -9.60
C GLU A 209 -11.19 -0.41 -10.31
N GLY A 210 -9.96 -0.40 -9.77
CA GLY A 210 -8.81 0.25 -10.38
C GLY A 210 -8.46 -0.34 -11.75
N GLU A 211 -8.41 -1.67 -11.86
CA GLU A 211 -8.20 -2.36 -13.15
C GLU A 211 -9.28 -1.98 -14.17
N LYS A 212 -10.56 -1.92 -13.74
CA LYS A 212 -11.66 -1.53 -14.61
C LYS A 212 -11.54 -0.08 -15.11
N VAL A 213 -11.20 0.85 -14.21
CA VAL A 213 -11.00 2.26 -14.57
C VAL A 213 -9.79 2.39 -15.50
N PHE A 214 -8.67 1.72 -15.19
CA PHE A 214 -7.48 1.74 -16.03
C PHE A 214 -7.74 1.18 -17.42
N ALA A 215 -8.49 0.09 -17.55
CA ALA A 215 -8.79 -0.55 -18.85
C ALA A 215 -9.47 0.40 -19.86
N GLU A 216 -10.15 1.45 -19.39
CA GLU A 216 -10.77 2.46 -20.28
C GLU A 216 -9.75 3.50 -20.80
N ILE A 217 -8.62 3.70 -20.12
CA ILE A 217 -7.65 4.74 -20.45
C ILE A 217 -6.94 4.47 -21.80
N PRO A 218 -6.36 3.27 -22.05
CA PRO A 218 -5.74 2.96 -23.33
C PRO A 218 -6.71 3.08 -24.51
N VAL A 219 -7.99 2.73 -24.31
CA VAL A 219 -9.03 2.83 -25.35
C VAL A 219 -9.28 4.29 -25.77
N ARG A 220 -9.17 5.22 -24.81
CA ARG A 220 -9.36 6.66 -25.10
C ARG A 220 -8.09 7.35 -25.58
N TYR A 221 -6.94 6.74 -25.32
CA TYR A 221 -5.63 7.29 -25.65
C TYR A 221 -5.25 7.06 -27.13
N ASN A 222 -5.73 5.97 -27.75
CA ASN A 222 -5.54 5.61 -29.16
C ASN A 222 -6.65 6.21 -30.03
#